data_9aa09a212a1c57032cc23e0b31d0ab08
#
_entry.id   9aa09a212a1c57032cc23e0b31d0ab08
#
_cell.length_a   1.000
_cell.length_b   1.000
_cell.length_c   1.000
_cell.angle_alpha   90.00
_cell.angle_beta   90.00
_cell.angle_gamma   90.00
#
_symmetry.space_group_name_H-M   'P 1'
#
loop_
_entity.id
_entity.type
_entity.pdbx_description
1 polymer ?
#
loop_
_entity_poly.entity_id
_entity_poly.type
_entity_poly.pdbx_seq_one_letter_code
_entity_poly.pdbx_strand_id
1 'polypeptide(L)'
;LLLGGWGAPVRVRPAGRGAADRVTTPTSGTPRPGRGRRGPPRARGGVRSLPDDKSPPLHFAGPDGNPTGFAVELARAACEKLGLTCTVQVRRFDTLLDALKANQGDVVAAAVPLTASLRTDHRATRPYFRWPARFAVRSDKGLPAPDPKVLAEQAVGVVSGTAHEAYLRTFFHVTPKTYPDLATAEAALRRGEIAYLFGDGLALALWIGGTDAGGCCAFSGGDYLENRYFGEGIGFVTRKEDEVLARALDDALQRLWDEGKYAELYLRFFPVSPF
;
A
#
# COMPACT_ATOMS: atom_id res chain seq x y z
N LEU A 1 -21.25 -1.69 59.99
CA LEU A 1 -20.44 -1.26 61.16
C LEU A 1 -19.02 -0.87 60.70
N LEU A 2 -18.74 0.47 60.81
CA LEU A 2 -17.51 1.20 61.16
C LEU A 2 -16.38 1.21 60.12
N LEU A 3 -16.12 2.34 59.43
CA LEU A 3 -15.31 3.54 59.81
C LEU A 3 -13.80 3.18 59.84
N GLY A 4 -12.89 3.77 59.15
CA GLY A 4 -12.55 5.11 58.83
C GLY A 4 -11.03 5.12 58.70
N GLY A 5 -10.45 6.02 57.94
CA GLY A 5 -8.99 6.15 57.83
C GLY A 5 -8.59 7.34 56.96
N TRP A 6 -8.42 8.47 57.58
CA TRP A 6 -8.03 9.77 57.01
C TRP A 6 -6.55 9.74 56.57
N GLY A 7 -6.28 10.19 55.36
CA GLY A 7 -4.94 10.50 54.87
C GLY A 7 -4.58 11.96 55.19
N ALA A 8 -3.36 12.13 55.72
CA ALA A 8 -2.78 13.42 56.11
C ALA A 8 -2.29 14.26 54.92
N PRO A 9 -2.28 15.59 55.00
CA PRO A 9 -1.84 16.46 53.92
C PRO A 9 -0.33 16.59 53.84
N VAL A 10 0.19 16.51 52.61
CA VAL A 10 1.58 16.77 52.28
C VAL A 10 1.89 18.27 52.37
N ARG A 11 2.78 18.68 53.27
CA ARG A 11 3.28 20.05 53.43
C ARG A 11 4.27 20.38 52.29
N VAL A 12 3.96 21.41 51.50
CA VAL A 12 4.88 22.05 50.57
C VAL A 12 5.75 23.03 51.36
N ARG A 13 7.07 22.87 51.30
CA ARG A 13 8.06 23.83 51.80
C ARG A 13 8.30 24.95 50.79
N PRO A 14 8.38 26.23 51.20
CA PRO A 14 8.78 27.30 50.30
C PRO A 14 10.28 27.30 50.10
N ALA A 15 10.70 27.46 48.84
CA ALA A 15 12.10 27.62 48.44
C ALA A 15 12.63 28.99 48.82
N GLY A 16 13.83 29.02 49.40
CA GLY A 16 14.55 30.19 49.85
C GLY A 16 15.01 31.11 48.70
N ARG A 17 15.00 32.40 48.98
CA ARG A 17 15.61 33.46 48.18
C ARG A 17 17.14 33.33 48.28
N GLY A 18 17.84 33.35 47.11
CA GLY A 18 19.28 33.41 47.07
C GLY A 18 19.80 33.95 45.73
N ALA A 19 20.43 35.13 45.80
CA ALA A 19 21.43 35.69 44.95
C ALA A 19 21.07 36.08 43.50
N ALA A 20 21.05 37.38 43.28
CA ALA A 20 21.15 38.06 41.97
C ALA A 20 22.51 37.78 41.35
N ASP A 21 22.57 37.08 40.24
CA ASP A 21 23.74 37.04 39.36
C ASP A 21 23.46 37.76 38.03
N ARG A 22 24.47 38.51 37.62
CA ARG A 22 24.51 39.51 36.58
C ARG A 22 23.97 39.00 35.24
N VAL A 23 23.04 39.76 34.70
CA VAL A 23 22.64 39.67 33.30
C VAL A 23 23.81 40.11 32.42
N THR A 24 24.49 39.12 31.80
CA THR A 24 25.33 39.36 30.62
C THR A 24 24.45 39.22 29.39
N THR A 25 24.18 40.32 28.75
CA THR A 25 23.55 40.40 27.43
C THR A 25 24.37 39.61 26.41
N PRO A 26 23.81 38.59 25.71
CA PRO A 26 24.49 37.99 24.56
C PRO A 26 24.37 38.98 23.39
N THR A 27 25.50 39.36 22.88
CA THR A 27 25.71 40.08 21.62
C THR A 27 24.84 39.48 20.52
N SER A 28 24.13 40.33 19.80
CA SER A 28 23.38 40.06 18.60
C SER A 28 24.26 39.42 17.52
N GLY A 29 24.38 38.08 17.54
CA GLY A 29 24.88 37.30 16.42
C GLY A 29 23.77 37.21 15.38
N THR A 30 23.96 37.90 14.25
CA THR A 30 23.14 37.71 13.04
C THR A 30 22.96 36.22 12.75
N PRO A 31 21.72 35.70 12.56
CA PRO A 31 21.55 34.34 12.16
C PRO A 31 22.22 34.14 10.80
N ARG A 32 23.21 33.27 10.73
CA ARG A 32 23.72 32.79 9.45
C ARG A 32 22.54 32.19 8.70
N PRO A 33 22.31 32.56 7.43
CA PRO A 33 21.27 31.99 6.64
C PRO A 33 21.52 30.47 6.61
N GLY A 34 20.58 29.72 7.16
CA GLY A 34 20.59 28.27 7.16
C GLY A 34 20.86 27.78 5.74
N ARG A 35 21.76 26.82 5.62
CA ARG A 35 22.01 26.09 4.36
C ARG A 35 20.66 25.72 3.77
N GLY A 36 20.30 26.42 2.70
CA GLY A 36 19.07 26.21 1.98
C GLY A 36 18.90 24.72 1.71
N ARG A 37 17.74 24.17 2.03
CA ARG A 37 17.30 22.88 1.54
C ARG A 37 17.52 22.91 0.03
N ARG A 38 18.53 22.19 -0.44
CA ARG A 38 18.73 21.98 -1.88
C ARG A 38 17.44 21.31 -2.34
N GLY A 39 16.65 22.03 -3.10
CA GLY A 39 15.50 21.46 -3.80
C GLY A 39 15.97 20.28 -4.66
N PRO A 40 15.06 19.42 -5.08
CA PRO A 40 15.40 18.29 -5.93
C PRO A 40 16.27 18.79 -7.09
N PRO A 41 17.32 18.05 -7.47
CA PRO A 41 18.12 18.44 -8.61
C PRO A 41 17.16 18.65 -9.79
N ARG A 42 17.20 19.83 -10.38
CA ARG A 42 16.43 20.12 -11.60
C ARG A 42 16.92 19.12 -12.63
N ALA A 43 16.19 18.03 -12.81
CA ALA A 43 16.40 17.11 -13.91
C ALA A 43 16.23 17.96 -15.18
N ARG A 44 17.33 18.26 -15.85
CA ARG A 44 17.31 18.90 -17.16
C ARG A 44 16.71 17.90 -18.16
N GLY A 45 15.35 17.79 -18.20
CA GLY A 45 14.70 16.91 -19.16
C GLY A 45 13.61 16.02 -18.63
N GLY A 46 12.94 16.34 -17.53
CA GLY A 46 11.77 15.58 -17.10
C GLY A 46 12.10 14.19 -16.53
N VAL A 47 11.06 13.52 -15.99
CA VAL A 47 11.12 12.16 -15.44
C VAL A 47 10.54 11.19 -16.46
N ARG A 48 11.28 10.13 -16.78
CA ARG A 48 10.82 9.05 -17.65
C ARG A 48 10.23 7.93 -16.79
N SER A 49 8.90 7.85 -16.78
CA SER A 49 8.15 6.80 -16.08
C SER A 49 8.03 5.56 -16.94
N LEU A 50 8.32 4.41 -16.37
CA LEU A 50 8.26 3.09 -16.99
C LEU A 50 7.10 2.27 -16.39
N PRO A 51 5.88 2.33 -16.93
CA PRO A 51 4.85 1.34 -16.62
C PRO A 51 5.07 0.06 -17.42
N ASP A 52 4.47 -1.03 -16.96
CA ASP A 52 4.36 -2.27 -17.70
C ASP A 52 3.27 -2.21 -18.79
N ASP A 53 3.22 -3.23 -19.64
CA ASP A 53 2.36 -3.24 -20.82
C ASP A 53 0.96 -3.81 -20.60
N LYS A 54 0.72 -4.58 -19.52
CA LYS A 54 -0.55 -5.30 -19.29
C LYS A 54 -0.87 -5.60 -17.83
N SER A 55 -1.20 -4.59 -17.06
CA SER A 55 -1.62 -4.77 -15.65
C SER A 55 -2.82 -3.91 -15.29
N PRO A 56 -3.99 -4.08 -15.93
CA PRO A 56 -5.18 -3.34 -15.51
C PRO A 56 -5.57 -3.76 -14.06
N PRO A 57 -6.07 -2.82 -13.27
CA PRO A 57 -6.33 -1.41 -13.56
C PRO A 57 -5.13 -0.48 -13.30
N LEU A 58 -3.92 -1.01 -13.02
CA LEU A 58 -2.72 -0.22 -12.72
C LEU A 58 -2.15 0.44 -13.97
N HIS A 59 -2.11 -0.31 -15.08
CA HIS A 59 -1.70 0.16 -16.39
C HIS A 59 -2.45 -0.57 -17.52
N PHE A 60 -2.92 0.19 -18.50
CA PHE A 60 -3.54 -0.30 -19.74
C PHE A 60 -3.56 0.81 -20.79
N ALA A 61 -3.87 0.45 -22.03
CA ALA A 61 -4.13 1.43 -23.08
C ALA A 61 -5.54 1.97 -22.95
N GLY A 62 -5.66 3.30 -22.87
CA GLY A 62 -6.95 3.97 -22.87
C GLY A 62 -7.68 3.86 -24.22
N PRO A 63 -8.93 4.35 -24.31
CA PRO A 63 -9.69 4.36 -25.57
C PRO A 63 -9.00 5.12 -26.72
N ASP A 64 -8.16 6.08 -26.40
CA ASP A 64 -7.34 6.89 -27.31
C ASP A 64 -5.99 6.24 -27.64
N GLY A 65 -5.73 5.03 -27.14
CA GLY A 65 -4.45 4.33 -27.26
C GLY A 65 -3.34 4.85 -26.35
N ASN A 66 -3.57 5.90 -25.58
CA ASN A 66 -2.58 6.43 -24.65
C ASN A 66 -2.46 5.57 -23.37
N PRO A 67 -1.26 5.46 -22.79
CA PRO A 67 -1.07 4.77 -21.53
C PRO A 67 -1.85 5.46 -20.40
N THR A 68 -2.69 4.70 -19.69
CA THR A 68 -3.47 5.13 -18.53
C THR A 68 -3.49 4.04 -17.47
N GLY A 69 -4.17 4.27 -16.36
CA GLY A 69 -4.27 3.37 -15.23
C GLY A 69 -3.78 4.02 -13.95
N PHE A 70 -4.12 3.42 -12.82
CA PHE A 70 -3.87 4.02 -11.51
C PHE A 70 -2.40 4.39 -11.28
N ALA A 71 -1.46 3.47 -11.55
CA ALA A 71 -0.04 3.73 -11.35
C ALA A 71 0.51 4.82 -12.28
N VAL A 72 0.01 4.87 -13.53
CA VAL A 72 0.41 5.86 -14.53
C VAL A 72 -0.08 7.25 -14.13
N GLU A 73 -1.37 7.37 -13.77
CA GLU A 73 -1.96 8.65 -13.36
C GLU A 73 -1.37 9.14 -12.04
N LEU A 74 -1.08 8.22 -11.10
CA LEU A 74 -0.41 8.57 -9.85
C LEU A 74 1.02 9.08 -10.08
N ALA A 75 1.77 8.47 -11.01
CA ALA A 75 3.10 8.93 -11.39
C ALA A 75 3.06 10.32 -12.03
N ARG A 76 2.09 10.58 -12.93
CA ARG A 76 1.86 11.91 -13.52
C ARG A 76 1.54 12.96 -12.46
N ALA A 77 0.61 12.66 -11.56
CA ALA A 77 0.25 13.55 -10.46
C ALA A 77 1.43 13.83 -9.52
N ALA A 78 2.26 12.82 -9.22
CA ALA A 78 3.47 13.00 -8.42
C ALA A 78 4.49 13.91 -9.12
N CYS A 79 4.71 13.75 -10.43
CA CYS A 79 5.57 14.65 -11.20
C CYS A 79 5.04 16.10 -11.21
N GLU A 80 3.75 16.28 -11.46
CA GLU A 80 3.11 17.59 -11.42
C GLU A 80 3.31 18.27 -10.06
N LYS A 81 3.11 17.54 -8.97
CA LYS A 81 3.33 18.02 -7.60
C LYS A 81 4.78 18.46 -7.35
N LEU A 82 5.74 17.87 -8.06
CA LEU A 82 7.17 18.24 -8.01
C LEU A 82 7.55 19.33 -9.02
N GLY A 83 6.62 19.79 -9.86
CA GLY A 83 6.91 20.72 -10.95
C GLY A 83 7.80 20.13 -12.04
N LEU A 84 7.73 18.80 -12.23
CA LEU A 84 8.51 18.04 -13.22
C LEU A 84 7.62 17.61 -14.40
N THR A 85 8.18 17.58 -15.60
CA THR A 85 7.53 16.95 -16.75
C THR A 85 7.70 15.43 -16.69
N CYS A 86 6.61 14.67 -16.75
CA CYS A 86 6.64 13.21 -16.83
C CYS A 86 6.38 12.74 -18.26
N THR A 87 7.29 11.91 -18.77
CA THR A 87 7.06 11.15 -20.00
C THR A 87 6.82 9.69 -19.67
N VAL A 88 5.84 9.07 -20.30
CA VAL A 88 5.48 7.67 -20.05
C VAL A 88 6.03 6.81 -21.19
N GLN A 89 6.81 5.80 -20.86
CA GLN A 89 7.43 4.88 -21.81
C GLN A 89 7.07 3.44 -21.41
N VAL A 90 6.06 2.89 -22.05
CA VAL A 90 5.60 1.52 -21.80
C VAL A 90 6.69 0.50 -22.14
N ARG A 91 6.87 -0.48 -21.26
CA ARG A 91 7.84 -1.57 -21.41
C ARG A 91 7.20 -2.89 -21.00
N ARG A 92 7.79 -3.99 -21.46
CA ARG A 92 7.42 -5.32 -20.93
C ARG A 92 7.84 -5.41 -19.47
N PHE A 93 7.00 -6.03 -18.67
CA PHE A 93 7.19 -6.15 -17.22
C PHE A 93 8.56 -6.74 -16.83
N ASP A 94 8.98 -7.81 -17.54
CA ASP A 94 10.25 -8.50 -17.31
C ASP A 94 11.50 -7.65 -17.62
N THR A 95 11.35 -6.57 -18.37
CA THR A 95 12.46 -5.69 -18.77
C THR A 95 12.56 -4.38 -17.99
N LEU A 96 11.59 -4.10 -17.09
CA LEU A 96 11.47 -2.81 -16.40
C LEU A 96 12.71 -2.46 -15.56
N LEU A 97 13.16 -3.38 -14.71
CA LEU A 97 14.27 -3.14 -13.80
C LEU A 97 15.61 -3.05 -14.55
N ASP A 98 15.78 -3.83 -15.62
CA ASP A 98 16.98 -3.76 -16.47
C ASP A 98 17.01 -2.45 -17.26
N ALA A 99 15.87 -1.99 -17.78
CA ALA A 99 15.76 -0.70 -18.45
C ALA A 99 16.07 0.45 -17.48
N LEU A 100 15.64 0.35 -16.23
CA LEU A 100 15.96 1.31 -15.18
C LEU A 100 17.48 1.36 -14.90
N LYS A 101 18.12 0.19 -14.71
CA LYS A 101 19.58 0.07 -14.54
C LYS A 101 20.35 0.60 -15.75
N ALA A 102 19.85 0.36 -16.95
CA ALA A 102 20.45 0.85 -18.21
C ALA A 102 20.18 2.35 -18.49
N ASN A 103 19.62 3.08 -17.53
CA ASN A 103 19.27 4.51 -17.66
C ASN A 103 18.31 4.81 -18.84
N GLN A 104 17.44 3.86 -19.18
CA GLN A 104 16.40 4.03 -20.19
C GLN A 104 15.09 4.58 -19.61
N GLY A 105 15.04 4.81 -18.30
CA GLY A 105 13.97 5.40 -17.53
C GLY A 105 14.50 5.88 -16.19
N ASP A 106 13.67 6.57 -15.43
CA ASP A 106 14.06 7.15 -14.14
C ASP A 106 13.22 6.59 -12.98
N VAL A 107 11.98 6.17 -13.28
CA VAL A 107 11.03 5.62 -12.32
C VAL A 107 10.27 4.46 -12.94
N VAL A 108 10.23 3.33 -12.28
CA VAL A 108 9.28 2.24 -12.59
C VAL A 108 7.98 2.50 -11.83
N ALA A 109 6.89 2.65 -12.56
CA ALA A 109 5.53 2.85 -12.06
C ALA A 109 4.64 1.69 -12.50
N ALA A 110 4.92 0.50 -11.96
CA ALA A 110 4.29 -0.76 -12.33
C ALA A 110 4.01 -1.61 -11.09
N ALA A 111 3.36 -2.76 -11.28
CA ALA A 111 3.03 -3.71 -10.22
C ALA A 111 4.25 -4.48 -9.66
N VAL A 112 5.42 -3.84 -9.59
CA VAL A 112 6.63 -4.46 -9.05
C VAL A 112 6.53 -4.56 -7.53
N PRO A 113 6.50 -5.76 -6.94
CA PRO A 113 6.41 -5.93 -5.51
C PRO A 113 7.64 -5.38 -4.79
N LEU A 114 7.42 -4.64 -3.72
CA LEU A 114 8.49 -4.18 -2.86
C LEU A 114 8.95 -5.34 -1.96
N THR A 115 10.16 -5.82 -2.24
CA THR A 115 10.78 -6.91 -1.48
C THR A 115 12.12 -6.46 -0.90
N ALA A 116 12.62 -7.17 0.11
CA ALA A 116 13.96 -6.93 0.65
C ALA A 116 15.04 -7.09 -0.43
N SER A 117 14.89 -8.06 -1.34
CA SER A 117 15.80 -8.26 -2.47
C SER A 117 15.78 -7.06 -3.43
N LEU A 118 14.59 -6.55 -3.80
CA LEU A 118 14.49 -5.37 -4.65
C LEU A 118 15.24 -4.18 -4.04
N ARG A 119 15.10 -3.97 -2.74
CA ARG A 119 15.74 -2.86 -2.00
C ARG A 119 17.26 -2.98 -1.88
N THR A 120 17.83 -4.17 -2.17
CA THR A 120 19.27 -4.35 -2.24
C THR A 120 19.88 -3.61 -3.43
N ASP A 121 19.22 -3.66 -4.59
CA ASP A 121 19.73 -3.15 -5.87
C ASP A 121 19.09 -1.84 -6.31
N HIS A 122 17.95 -1.47 -5.72
CA HIS A 122 17.16 -0.30 -6.10
C HIS A 122 16.75 0.51 -4.89
N ARG A 123 16.31 1.75 -5.12
CA ARG A 123 15.49 2.52 -4.16
C ARG A 123 14.03 2.36 -4.54
N ALA A 124 13.19 2.47 -3.53
CA ALA A 124 11.75 2.51 -3.74
C ALA A 124 11.12 3.49 -2.75
N THR A 125 10.02 4.07 -3.15
CA THR A 125 9.15 4.84 -2.24
C THR A 125 8.53 3.91 -1.19
N ARG A 126 7.84 4.50 -0.23
CA ARG A 126 6.84 3.76 0.55
C ARG A 126 5.81 3.16 -0.42
N PRO A 127 5.16 2.03 -0.05
CA PRO A 127 4.12 1.49 -0.89
C PRO A 127 2.98 2.51 -1.03
N TYR A 128 2.61 2.79 -2.27
CA TYR A 128 1.42 3.60 -2.57
C TYR A 128 0.18 2.73 -2.77
N PHE A 129 0.37 1.44 -2.99
CA PHE A 129 -0.74 0.50 -3.15
C PHE A 129 -0.42 -0.85 -2.50
N ARG A 130 -1.44 -1.44 -1.87
CA ARG A 130 -1.31 -2.71 -1.17
C ARG A 130 -2.63 -3.46 -1.25
N TRP A 131 -2.56 -4.72 -1.62
CA TRP A 131 -3.72 -5.59 -1.65
C TRP A 131 -3.78 -6.41 -0.37
N PRO A 132 -4.86 -6.28 0.42
CA PRO A 132 -5.11 -7.25 1.48
C PRO A 132 -5.52 -8.58 0.87
N ALA A 133 -5.21 -9.69 1.53
CA ALA A 133 -5.96 -10.91 1.32
C ALA A 133 -7.31 -10.80 2.04
N ARG A 134 -8.36 -11.35 1.45
CA ARG A 134 -9.72 -11.28 1.97
C ARG A 134 -10.43 -12.63 1.89
N PHE A 135 -11.43 -12.80 2.75
CA PHE A 135 -12.40 -13.88 2.59
C PHE A 135 -13.63 -13.40 1.82
N ALA A 136 -14.08 -14.21 0.88
CA ALA A 136 -15.38 -14.08 0.23
C ALA A 136 -16.30 -15.22 0.68
N VAL A 137 -17.59 -14.90 0.81
CA VAL A 137 -18.65 -15.86 1.22
C VAL A 137 -19.88 -15.63 0.35
N ARG A 138 -20.78 -16.61 0.30
CA ARG A 138 -22.11 -16.38 -0.27
C ARG A 138 -22.93 -15.50 0.65
N SER A 139 -23.53 -14.45 0.09
CA SER A 139 -24.33 -13.46 0.84
C SER A 139 -25.60 -14.05 1.46
N ASP A 140 -26.15 -15.10 0.82
CA ASP A 140 -27.41 -15.76 1.25
C ASP A 140 -27.23 -16.73 2.43
N LYS A 141 -26.01 -16.99 2.87
CA LYS A 141 -25.72 -17.99 3.92
C LYS A 141 -25.63 -17.43 5.32
N GLY A 142 -25.47 -16.12 5.48
CA GLY A 142 -25.37 -15.49 6.81
C GLY A 142 -24.22 -16.06 7.67
N LEU A 143 -23.11 -16.42 7.03
CA LEU A 143 -21.95 -17.02 7.72
C LEU A 143 -21.29 -16.00 8.66
N PRO A 144 -20.78 -16.44 9.82
CA PRO A 144 -20.09 -15.58 10.77
C PRO A 144 -18.77 -15.05 10.16
N ALA A 145 -18.20 -14.02 10.79
CA ALA A 145 -16.88 -13.56 10.42
C ALA A 145 -15.84 -14.68 10.58
N PRO A 146 -14.87 -14.81 9.65
CA PRO A 146 -13.88 -15.87 9.68
C PRO A 146 -12.93 -15.70 10.88
N ASP A 147 -12.86 -16.73 11.71
CA ASP A 147 -11.88 -16.92 12.76
C ASP A 147 -11.40 -18.38 12.77
N PRO A 148 -10.33 -18.75 13.50
CA PRO A 148 -9.80 -20.11 13.48
C PRO A 148 -10.81 -21.19 13.89
N LYS A 149 -11.73 -20.89 14.82
CA LYS A 149 -12.74 -21.85 15.28
C LYS A 149 -13.82 -22.07 14.23
N VAL A 150 -14.33 -20.97 13.67
CA VAL A 150 -15.32 -20.99 12.60
C VAL A 150 -14.78 -21.73 11.39
N LEU A 151 -13.57 -21.40 10.94
CA LEU A 151 -12.98 -21.99 9.74
C LEU A 151 -12.60 -23.46 9.90
N ALA A 152 -12.32 -23.92 11.12
CA ALA A 152 -12.02 -25.33 11.40
C ALA A 152 -13.21 -26.27 11.06
N GLU A 153 -14.43 -25.75 11.12
CA GLU A 153 -15.66 -26.51 10.87
C GLU A 153 -16.24 -26.30 9.45
N GLN A 154 -15.56 -25.50 8.62
CA GLN A 154 -16.08 -25.08 7.33
C GLN A 154 -15.17 -25.51 6.17
N ALA A 155 -15.76 -25.67 5.00
CA ALA A 155 -15.00 -25.87 3.77
C ALA A 155 -14.42 -24.53 3.31
N VAL A 156 -13.11 -24.35 3.46
CA VAL A 156 -12.38 -23.14 3.04
C VAL A 156 -11.63 -23.43 1.74
N GLY A 157 -11.89 -22.67 0.69
CA GLY A 157 -11.20 -22.76 -0.60
C GLY A 157 -10.04 -21.78 -0.72
N VAL A 158 -9.03 -22.18 -1.48
CA VAL A 158 -7.86 -21.35 -1.81
C VAL A 158 -7.19 -21.83 -3.10
N VAL A 159 -6.45 -20.96 -3.78
CA VAL A 159 -5.63 -21.39 -4.92
C VAL A 159 -4.36 -22.09 -4.43
N SER A 160 -4.08 -23.26 -5.01
CA SER A 160 -2.95 -24.11 -4.65
C SER A 160 -1.59 -23.42 -4.88
N GLY A 161 -0.63 -23.65 -3.99
CA GLY A 161 0.75 -23.17 -4.12
C GLY A 161 0.92 -21.66 -3.88
N THR A 162 -0.12 -20.97 -3.41
CA THR A 162 -0.08 -19.53 -3.17
C THR A 162 0.33 -19.18 -1.74
N ALA A 163 0.73 -17.93 -1.54
CA ALA A 163 0.94 -17.37 -0.21
C ALA A 163 -0.34 -17.39 0.65
N HIS A 164 -1.52 -17.32 0.02
CA HIS A 164 -2.81 -17.42 0.67
C HIS A 164 -3.03 -18.82 1.29
N GLU A 165 -2.67 -19.88 0.59
CA GLU A 165 -2.71 -21.23 1.14
C GLU A 165 -1.77 -21.39 2.34
N ALA A 166 -0.52 -20.91 2.19
CA ALA A 166 0.48 -20.95 3.26
C ALA A 166 0.01 -20.17 4.51
N TYR A 167 -0.63 -19.02 4.30
CA TYR A 167 -1.20 -18.20 5.37
C TYR A 167 -2.33 -18.93 6.11
N LEU A 168 -3.30 -19.50 5.40
CA LEU A 168 -4.40 -20.26 6.00
C LEU A 168 -3.89 -21.41 6.88
N ARG A 169 -2.90 -22.18 6.38
CA ARG A 169 -2.32 -23.28 7.13
C ARG A 169 -1.58 -22.82 8.38
N THR A 170 -0.88 -21.69 8.30
CA THR A 170 -0.01 -21.22 9.38
C THR A 170 -0.77 -20.45 10.46
N PHE A 171 -1.70 -19.56 10.08
CA PHE A 171 -2.37 -18.65 11.03
C PHE A 171 -3.76 -19.15 11.45
N PHE A 172 -4.49 -19.75 10.52
CA PHE A 172 -5.82 -20.28 10.85
C PHE A 172 -5.80 -21.76 11.22
N HIS A 173 -4.67 -22.44 10.98
CA HIS A 173 -4.50 -23.88 11.25
C HIS A 173 -5.56 -24.77 10.59
N VAL A 174 -6.06 -24.34 9.44
CA VAL A 174 -7.04 -25.11 8.66
C VAL A 174 -6.38 -25.83 7.49
N THR A 175 -6.98 -26.93 7.07
CA THR A 175 -6.60 -27.62 5.82
C THR A 175 -7.58 -27.19 4.73
N PRO A 176 -7.20 -26.21 3.87
CA PRO A 176 -8.12 -25.71 2.87
C PRO A 176 -8.29 -26.70 1.71
N LYS A 177 -9.43 -26.62 1.04
CA LYS A 177 -9.65 -27.23 -0.28
C LYS A 177 -8.94 -26.40 -1.33
N THR A 178 -7.96 -26.98 -2.01
CA THR A 178 -7.14 -26.28 -2.99
C THR A 178 -7.71 -26.38 -4.39
N TYR A 179 -7.57 -25.30 -5.17
CA TYR A 179 -8.00 -25.18 -6.56
C TYR A 179 -6.84 -24.80 -7.46
N PRO A 180 -6.85 -25.18 -8.75
CA PRO A 180 -5.75 -24.86 -9.65
C PRO A 180 -5.63 -23.38 -9.98
N ASP A 181 -6.75 -22.65 -9.96
CA ASP A 181 -6.84 -21.22 -10.27
C ASP A 181 -7.99 -20.56 -9.52
N LEU A 182 -8.01 -19.23 -9.54
CA LEU A 182 -9.01 -18.43 -8.83
C LEU A 182 -10.41 -18.61 -9.43
N ALA A 183 -10.54 -18.65 -10.75
CA ALA A 183 -11.84 -18.76 -11.41
C ALA A 183 -12.56 -20.08 -11.04
N THR A 184 -11.81 -21.18 -10.93
CA THR A 184 -12.34 -22.46 -10.45
C THR A 184 -12.80 -22.39 -8.99
N ALA A 185 -12.02 -21.70 -8.13
CA ALA A 185 -12.37 -21.51 -6.72
C ALA A 185 -13.60 -20.60 -6.55
N GLU A 186 -13.70 -19.52 -7.32
CA GLU A 186 -14.85 -18.61 -7.37
C GLU A 186 -16.12 -19.34 -7.80
N ALA A 187 -16.02 -20.16 -8.84
CA ALA A 187 -17.14 -20.98 -9.29
C ALA A 187 -17.59 -21.98 -8.20
N ALA A 188 -16.65 -22.57 -7.45
CA ALA A 188 -16.97 -23.46 -6.33
C ALA A 188 -17.68 -22.73 -5.18
N LEU A 189 -17.25 -21.50 -4.85
CA LEU A 189 -17.93 -20.65 -3.87
C LEU A 189 -19.36 -20.33 -4.33
N ARG A 190 -19.53 -19.91 -5.58
CA ARG A 190 -20.84 -19.60 -6.14
C ARG A 190 -21.80 -20.77 -6.11
N ARG A 191 -21.30 -22.00 -6.38
CA ARG A 191 -22.11 -23.23 -6.29
C ARG A 191 -22.35 -23.71 -4.85
N GLY A 192 -21.69 -23.11 -3.85
CA GLY A 192 -21.79 -23.50 -2.43
C GLY A 192 -21.02 -24.79 -2.09
N GLU A 193 -20.03 -25.15 -2.89
CA GLU A 193 -19.14 -26.31 -2.62
C GLU A 193 -18.10 -25.99 -1.53
N ILE A 194 -17.86 -24.72 -1.29
CA ILE A 194 -17.08 -24.16 -0.18
C ILE A 194 -17.87 -23.05 0.49
N ALA A 195 -17.63 -22.86 1.78
CA ALA A 195 -18.28 -21.83 2.58
C ALA A 195 -17.53 -20.48 2.50
N TYR A 196 -16.20 -20.56 2.51
CA TYR A 196 -15.30 -19.42 2.44
C TYR A 196 -14.30 -19.60 1.30
N LEU A 197 -14.00 -18.53 0.57
CA LEU A 197 -12.88 -18.46 -0.37
C LEU A 197 -11.90 -17.40 0.13
N PHE A 198 -10.63 -17.78 0.31
CA PHE A 198 -9.57 -16.87 0.71
C PHE A 198 -8.63 -16.60 -0.46
N GLY A 199 -8.38 -15.33 -0.75
CA GLY A 199 -7.57 -14.94 -1.89
C GLY A 199 -7.20 -13.46 -1.91
N ASP A 200 -6.62 -13.04 -3.03
CA ASP A 200 -6.29 -11.65 -3.29
C ASP A 200 -7.53 -10.76 -3.27
N GLY A 201 -7.53 -9.75 -2.40
CA GLY A 201 -8.71 -8.92 -2.16
C GLY A 201 -9.13 -8.11 -3.37
N LEU A 202 -8.17 -7.67 -4.22
CA LEU A 202 -8.52 -6.93 -5.44
C LEU A 202 -9.17 -7.87 -6.46
N ALA A 203 -8.57 -9.03 -6.71
CA ALA A 203 -9.12 -10.00 -7.65
C ALA A 203 -10.54 -10.42 -7.24
N LEU A 204 -10.73 -10.73 -5.95
CA LEU A 204 -12.05 -11.05 -5.40
C LEU A 204 -13.03 -9.86 -5.49
N ALA A 205 -12.58 -8.63 -5.27
CA ALA A 205 -13.44 -7.43 -5.39
C ALA A 205 -13.95 -7.26 -6.82
N LEU A 206 -13.06 -7.41 -7.81
CA LEU A 206 -13.40 -7.32 -9.23
C LEU A 206 -14.39 -8.41 -9.64
N TRP A 207 -14.19 -9.65 -9.15
CA TRP A 207 -15.11 -10.73 -9.39
C TRP A 207 -16.48 -10.51 -8.72
N ILE A 208 -16.50 -10.15 -7.42
CA ILE A 208 -17.75 -9.89 -6.66
C ILE A 208 -18.56 -8.77 -7.34
N GLY A 209 -17.90 -7.71 -7.79
CA GLY A 209 -18.53 -6.60 -8.51
C GLY A 209 -18.85 -6.88 -9.98
N GLY A 210 -18.35 -7.98 -10.53
CA GLY A 210 -18.52 -8.36 -11.92
C GLY A 210 -19.79 -9.20 -12.17
N THR A 211 -20.07 -9.46 -13.46
CA THR A 211 -21.19 -10.28 -13.91
C THR A 211 -21.06 -11.75 -13.54
N ASP A 212 -19.84 -12.26 -13.42
CA ASP A 212 -19.55 -13.66 -13.21
C ASP A 212 -19.93 -14.14 -11.81
N ALA A 213 -19.85 -13.28 -10.81
CA ALA A 213 -20.38 -13.56 -9.48
C ALA A 213 -21.92 -13.63 -9.45
N GLY A 214 -22.59 -12.90 -10.35
CA GLY A 214 -24.06 -12.87 -10.42
C GLY A 214 -24.70 -12.36 -9.12
N GLY A 215 -24.03 -11.47 -8.38
CA GLY A 215 -24.52 -10.93 -7.10
C GLY A 215 -24.55 -11.95 -5.94
N CYS A 216 -23.92 -13.11 -6.09
CA CYS A 216 -23.98 -14.20 -5.10
C CYS A 216 -23.28 -13.89 -3.79
N CYS A 217 -22.26 -13.05 -3.83
CA CYS A 217 -21.17 -13.17 -2.89
C CYS A 217 -20.75 -11.77 -2.38
N ALA A 218 -20.16 -11.77 -1.18
CA ALA A 218 -19.66 -10.57 -0.52
C ALA A 218 -18.39 -10.89 0.28
N PHE A 219 -17.66 -9.86 0.68
CA PHE A 219 -16.57 -10.01 1.63
C PHE A 219 -17.07 -10.35 3.04
N SER A 220 -16.28 -11.12 3.77
CA SER A 220 -16.49 -11.44 5.17
C SER A 220 -15.22 -11.23 5.97
N GLY A 221 -15.35 -10.67 7.17
CA GLY A 221 -14.20 -10.34 8.02
C GLY A 221 -13.42 -9.12 7.56
N GLY A 222 -12.22 -8.97 8.09
CA GLY A 222 -11.33 -7.85 7.83
C GLY A 222 -10.31 -8.09 6.73
N ASP A 223 -9.36 -7.17 6.65
CA ASP A 223 -8.22 -7.19 5.74
C ASP A 223 -7.03 -7.90 6.37
N TYR A 224 -6.40 -8.80 5.63
CA TYR A 224 -5.21 -9.52 6.06
C TYR A 224 -3.99 -8.98 5.30
N LEU A 225 -3.09 -8.32 6.03
CA LEU A 225 -1.97 -7.55 5.47
C LEU A 225 -0.60 -8.05 5.96
N GLU A 226 -0.45 -9.32 6.23
CA GLU A 226 0.81 -9.87 6.73
C GLU A 226 1.93 -9.81 5.68
N ASN A 227 2.91 -8.92 5.90
CA ASN A 227 4.00 -8.65 4.95
C ASN A 227 4.79 -9.88 4.54
N ARG A 228 4.94 -10.84 5.44
CA ARG A 228 5.68 -12.07 5.18
C ARG A 228 5.05 -12.91 4.09
N TYR A 229 3.74 -12.82 3.92
CA TYR A 229 2.96 -13.60 2.94
C TYR A 229 2.54 -12.77 1.74
N PHE A 230 2.05 -11.55 1.96
CA PHE A 230 1.43 -10.72 0.92
C PHE A 230 2.32 -9.56 0.46
N GLY A 231 3.56 -9.50 0.99
CA GLY A 231 4.53 -8.46 0.65
C GLY A 231 4.20 -7.10 1.25
N GLU A 232 5.09 -6.14 0.97
CA GLU A 232 4.93 -4.76 1.43
C GLU A 232 3.95 -3.95 0.56
N GLY A 233 3.56 -4.47 -0.58
CA GLY A 233 2.81 -3.76 -1.61
C GLY A 233 3.68 -3.31 -2.78
N ILE A 234 3.19 -2.35 -3.56
CA ILE A 234 3.90 -1.76 -4.69
C ILE A 234 4.17 -0.28 -4.44
N GLY A 235 5.31 0.20 -4.95
CA GLY A 235 5.75 1.58 -4.87
C GLY A 235 6.47 2.00 -6.14
N PHE A 236 6.83 3.25 -6.25
CA PHE A 236 7.72 3.70 -7.31
C PHE A 236 9.14 3.21 -7.05
N VAL A 237 9.77 2.64 -8.07
CA VAL A 237 11.15 2.13 -7.98
C VAL A 237 12.07 3.02 -8.80
N THR A 238 13.20 3.40 -8.22
CA THR A 238 14.26 4.20 -8.87
C THR A 238 15.60 3.46 -8.81
N ARG A 239 16.61 3.93 -9.54
CA ARG A 239 17.97 3.42 -9.36
C ARG A 239 18.45 3.64 -7.92
N LYS A 240 19.38 2.84 -7.47
CA LYS A 240 19.89 2.90 -6.09
C LYS A 240 20.54 4.25 -5.75
N GLU A 241 21.20 4.86 -6.70
CA GLU A 241 21.85 6.16 -6.60
C GLU A 241 20.87 7.34 -6.63
N ASP A 242 19.64 7.16 -7.13
CA ASP A 242 18.64 8.23 -7.27
C ASP A 242 17.85 8.47 -5.98
N GLU A 243 18.52 8.49 -4.85
CA GLU A 243 17.88 8.66 -3.53
C GLU A 243 17.08 9.96 -3.41
N VAL A 244 17.57 11.04 -4.03
CA VAL A 244 16.87 12.34 -4.00
C VAL A 244 15.54 12.26 -4.74
N LEU A 245 15.51 11.59 -5.90
CA LEU A 245 14.27 11.39 -6.66
C LEU A 245 13.29 10.49 -5.89
N ALA A 246 13.76 9.40 -5.30
CA ALA A 246 12.92 8.51 -4.52
C ALA A 246 12.27 9.23 -3.33
N ARG A 247 13.02 10.05 -2.59
CA ARG A 247 12.48 10.86 -1.49
C ARG A 247 11.49 11.92 -1.98
N ALA A 248 11.81 12.59 -3.08
CA ALA A 248 10.91 13.59 -3.65
C ALA A 248 9.57 12.97 -4.07
N LEU A 249 9.60 11.78 -4.68
CA LEU A 249 8.39 11.02 -5.03
C LEU A 249 7.61 10.59 -3.77
N ASP A 250 8.29 10.16 -2.70
CA ASP A 250 7.65 9.86 -1.41
C ASP A 250 6.92 11.08 -0.83
N ASP A 251 7.58 12.24 -0.84
CA ASP A 251 6.98 13.49 -0.38
C ASP A 251 5.79 13.91 -1.26
N ALA A 252 5.89 13.70 -2.58
CA ALA A 252 4.78 13.97 -3.50
C ALA A 252 3.59 13.05 -3.25
N LEU A 253 3.81 11.75 -3.06
CA LEU A 253 2.77 10.78 -2.71
C LEU A 253 2.06 11.16 -1.41
N GLN A 254 2.81 11.59 -0.38
CA GLN A 254 2.21 12.04 0.88
C GLN A 254 1.31 13.26 0.67
N ARG A 255 1.75 14.26 -0.11
CA ARG A 255 0.93 15.45 -0.41
C ARG A 255 -0.34 15.09 -1.19
N LEU A 256 -0.23 14.19 -2.19
CA LEU A 256 -1.40 13.72 -2.94
C LEU A 256 -2.40 13.00 -2.04
N TRP A 257 -1.92 12.28 -1.04
CA TRP A 257 -2.74 11.66 0.00
C TRP A 257 -3.44 12.71 0.87
N ASP A 258 -2.68 13.63 1.44
CA ASP A 258 -3.18 14.67 2.35
C ASP A 258 -4.20 15.61 1.68
N GLU A 259 -4.06 15.83 0.37
CA GLU A 259 -4.96 16.65 -0.45
C GLU A 259 -6.19 15.87 -0.99
N GLY A 260 -6.30 14.57 -0.69
CA GLY A 260 -7.39 13.71 -1.20
C GLY A 260 -7.26 13.31 -2.67
N LYS A 261 -6.22 13.76 -3.37
CA LYS A 261 -6.02 13.44 -4.80
C LYS A 261 -5.73 11.96 -5.04
N TYR A 262 -5.06 11.31 -4.09
CA TYR A 262 -4.86 9.87 -4.12
C TYR A 262 -6.20 9.13 -4.12
N ALA A 263 -7.12 9.48 -3.22
CA ALA A 263 -8.43 8.85 -3.14
C ALA A 263 -9.26 9.07 -4.41
N GLU A 264 -9.23 10.29 -4.98
CA GLU A 264 -9.89 10.60 -6.25
C GLU A 264 -9.39 9.70 -7.38
N LEU A 265 -8.06 9.57 -7.52
CA LEU A 265 -7.44 8.71 -8.53
C LEU A 265 -7.78 7.24 -8.28
N TYR A 266 -7.71 6.80 -7.03
CA TYR A 266 -8.01 5.42 -6.66
C TYR A 266 -9.45 5.04 -7.07
N LEU A 267 -10.44 5.82 -6.65
CA LEU A 267 -11.85 5.54 -6.93
C LEU A 267 -12.22 5.59 -8.43
N ARG A 268 -11.37 6.19 -9.25
CA ARG A 268 -11.53 6.16 -10.72
C ARG A 268 -11.24 4.78 -11.31
N PHE A 269 -10.34 4.03 -10.71
CA PHE A 269 -9.84 2.76 -11.25
C PHE A 269 -10.29 1.53 -10.46
N PHE A 270 -10.69 1.70 -9.21
CA PHE A 270 -11.06 0.60 -8.33
C PHE A 270 -12.51 0.75 -7.84
N PRO A 271 -13.34 -0.31 -7.97
CA PRO A 271 -14.75 -0.27 -7.60
C PRO A 271 -15.01 -0.33 -6.09
N VAL A 272 -13.96 -0.45 -5.29
CA VAL A 272 -14.02 -0.57 -3.83
C VAL A 272 -13.23 0.54 -3.17
N SER A 273 -13.65 0.96 -1.97
CA SER A 273 -12.92 1.96 -1.19
C SER A 273 -11.51 1.46 -0.85
N PRO A 274 -10.49 2.33 -0.84
CA PRO A 274 -9.16 2.00 -0.36
C PRO A 274 -9.08 1.90 1.18
N PHE A 275 -10.17 2.20 1.88
CA PHE A 275 -10.29 2.32 3.34
C PHE A 275 -11.43 1.47 3.87
#